data_8f7f844f0530a81e96639d27c2bbdf52
#
_entry.id   8f7f844f0530a81e96639d27c2bbdf52
#
_cell.length_a   1.000
_cell.length_b   1.000
_cell.length_c   1.000
_cell.angle_alpha   90.00
_cell.angle_beta   90.00
_cell.angle_gamma   90.00
#
_symmetry.space_group_name_H-M   'P 1'
#
loop_
_entity.id
_entity.type
_entity.pdbx_description
1 polymer ?
#
loop_
_entity_poly.entity_id
_entity_poly.type
_entity_poly.pdbx_seq_one_letter_code
_entity_poly.pdbx_strand_id
1 'polypeptide(L)'
;NPATIYFGGSKLYRSNDYGDFMLPVSDDLSNGSQGIGLTFGTIFTIHNAPADTNYIYVGTDDANVWKSEDYGDTWEKITDGLPYRYCMSIETDPLDAKIVYVTFSGFRWAESIAHIYKSTDAGETWLPIDGDMPDIPVNDIQVFHRNDTLGLVAATDVGVYYSYNDGVNWSALGTTMPIVS
;
A
#
# COMPACT_ATOMS: atom_id res chain seq x y z
N ASN A 1 -14.28 0.49 14.05
CA ASN A 1 -15.45 -0.32 14.41
C ASN A 1 -15.14 -1.79 14.09
N PRO A 2 -15.13 -2.71 15.08
CA PRO A 2 -14.82 -4.13 14.83
C PRO A 2 -15.85 -4.87 13.95
N ALA A 3 -17.02 -4.28 13.72
CA ALA A 3 -18.03 -4.83 12.83
C ALA A 3 -17.80 -4.49 11.35
N THR A 4 -16.87 -3.57 11.07
CA THR A 4 -16.59 -3.14 9.69
C THR A 4 -15.59 -4.08 9.05
N ILE A 5 -15.97 -4.63 7.90
CA ILE A 5 -15.14 -5.52 7.07
C ILE A 5 -15.14 -4.96 5.65
N TYR A 6 -13.95 -4.95 5.03
CA TYR A 6 -13.77 -4.60 3.63
C TYR A 6 -13.39 -5.82 2.82
N PHE A 7 -13.87 -5.88 1.58
CA PHE A 7 -13.54 -6.91 0.61
C PHE A 7 -13.29 -6.26 -0.76
N GLY A 8 -12.15 -6.59 -1.37
CA GLY A 8 -11.72 -6.09 -2.66
C GLY A 8 -11.94 -7.11 -3.79
N GLY A 9 -12.61 -6.68 -4.85
CA GLY A 9 -12.60 -7.29 -6.17
C GLY A 9 -12.08 -6.23 -7.16
N SER A 10 -12.76 -5.97 -8.28
CA SER A 10 -12.55 -4.74 -9.06
C SER A 10 -13.18 -3.53 -8.36
N LYS A 11 -14.17 -3.76 -7.51
CA LYS A 11 -14.81 -2.78 -6.63
C LYS A 11 -14.48 -3.08 -5.19
N LEU A 12 -14.53 -2.04 -4.35
CA LEU A 12 -14.48 -2.20 -2.91
C LEU A 12 -15.88 -2.41 -2.36
N TYR A 13 -16.02 -3.40 -1.49
CA TYR A 13 -17.24 -3.70 -0.74
C TYR A 13 -16.99 -3.47 0.74
N ARG A 14 -18.01 -3.00 1.45
CA ARG A 14 -17.99 -2.80 2.90
C ARG A 14 -19.20 -3.46 3.56
N SER A 15 -18.94 -4.10 4.67
CA SER A 15 -19.95 -4.51 5.65
C SER A 15 -19.77 -3.70 6.92
N ASN A 16 -20.86 -3.39 7.62
CA ASN A 16 -20.85 -2.78 8.95
C ASN A 16 -21.50 -3.71 10.00
N ASP A 17 -21.75 -4.95 9.66
CA ASP A 17 -22.49 -5.97 10.43
C ASP A 17 -21.77 -7.33 10.42
N TYR A 18 -20.43 -7.31 10.56
CA TYR A 18 -19.57 -8.52 10.60
C TYR A 18 -19.58 -9.37 9.32
N GLY A 19 -20.00 -8.81 8.17
CA GLY A 19 -20.00 -9.49 6.89
C GLY A 19 -21.36 -10.09 6.49
N ASP A 20 -22.41 -9.88 7.27
CA ASP A 20 -23.76 -10.36 6.93
C ASP A 20 -24.28 -9.71 5.64
N PHE A 21 -23.99 -8.42 5.45
CA PHE A 21 -24.27 -7.71 4.21
C PHE A 21 -23.03 -6.96 3.72
N MET A 22 -22.65 -7.20 2.44
CA MET A 22 -21.56 -6.52 1.76
C MET A 22 -22.15 -5.62 0.67
N LEU A 23 -21.94 -4.31 0.78
CA LEU A 23 -22.38 -3.32 -0.21
C LEU A 23 -21.19 -2.71 -0.94
N PRO A 24 -21.28 -2.50 -2.27
CA PRO A 24 -20.23 -1.79 -2.99
C PRO A 24 -20.16 -0.34 -2.49
N VAL A 25 -18.95 0.11 -2.19
CA VAL A 25 -18.64 1.50 -1.78
C VAL A 25 -17.68 2.16 -2.76
N SER A 26 -17.47 1.56 -3.93
CA SER A 26 -16.75 2.18 -5.04
C SER A 26 -17.32 1.73 -6.37
N ASP A 27 -16.99 2.46 -7.44
CA ASP A 27 -17.02 1.96 -8.80
C ASP A 27 -15.83 1.00 -9.03
N ASP A 28 -15.61 0.57 -10.29
CA ASP A 28 -14.43 -0.22 -10.66
C ASP A 28 -13.17 0.64 -10.48
N LEU A 29 -12.29 0.23 -9.55
CA LEU A 29 -11.03 0.91 -9.24
C LEU A 29 -9.85 0.35 -10.06
N SER A 30 -10.09 -0.68 -10.85
CA SER A 30 -9.11 -1.26 -11.76
C SER A 30 -9.08 -0.56 -13.12
N ASN A 31 -8.17 -0.96 -13.99
CA ASN A 31 -8.15 -0.51 -15.39
C ASN A 31 -9.16 -1.30 -16.27
N GLY A 32 -10.01 -2.14 -15.67
CA GLY A 32 -10.96 -2.99 -16.35
C GLY A 32 -10.30 -4.14 -17.13
N SER A 33 -11.08 -4.81 -17.98
CA SER A 33 -10.56 -5.88 -18.83
C SER A 33 -9.67 -5.30 -19.92
N GLN A 34 -8.38 -5.59 -19.89
CA GLN A 34 -7.39 -5.17 -20.87
C GLN A 34 -7.34 -6.15 -22.05
N GLY A 35 -8.13 -5.90 -23.10
CA GLY A 35 -8.01 -6.59 -24.40
C GLY A 35 -8.41 -8.08 -24.45
N ILE A 36 -7.85 -8.82 -25.43
CA ILE A 36 -8.18 -10.24 -25.73
C ILE A 36 -7.46 -11.21 -24.77
N GLY A 37 -7.37 -10.91 -23.54
CA GLY A 37 -6.84 -11.83 -22.54
C GLY A 37 -7.44 -11.43 -21.22
N LEU A 38 -8.28 -12.21 -20.66
CA LEU A 38 -9.01 -12.08 -19.41
C LEU A 38 -8.15 -11.62 -18.19
N THR A 39 -7.38 -10.56 -18.35
CA THR A 39 -6.64 -9.90 -17.28
C THR A 39 -7.55 -8.84 -16.68
N PHE A 40 -8.18 -9.16 -15.58
CA PHE A 40 -8.93 -8.20 -14.77
C PHE A 40 -8.00 -7.71 -13.68
N GLY A 41 -7.88 -6.38 -13.55
CA GLY A 41 -7.27 -5.78 -12.39
C GLY A 41 -8.12 -6.03 -11.16
N THR A 42 -7.49 -6.29 -10.04
CA THR A 42 -8.16 -6.50 -8.76
C THR A 42 -7.53 -5.64 -7.68
N ILE A 43 -8.32 -5.29 -6.68
CA ILE A 43 -7.83 -4.70 -5.45
C ILE A 43 -6.96 -5.74 -4.75
N PHE A 44 -5.69 -5.40 -4.54
CA PHE A 44 -4.71 -6.27 -3.91
C PHE A 44 -4.49 -5.90 -2.44
N THR A 45 -4.55 -4.61 -2.12
CA THR A 45 -4.37 -4.12 -0.75
C THR A 45 -5.43 -3.08 -0.40
N ILE A 46 -5.88 -3.09 0.86
CA ILE A 46 -6.86 -2.16 1.42
C ILE A 46 -6.34 -1.72 2.77
N HIS A 47 -6.21 -0.42 2.97
CA HIS A 47 -5.82 0.15 4.26
C HIS A 47 -6.83 1.19 4.71
N ASN A 48 -7.38 1.01 5.90
CA ASN A 48 -8.21 2.02 6.57
C ASN A 48 -7.36 2.68 7.65
N ALA A 49 -7.10 3.97 7.49
CA ALA A 49 -6.15 4.68 8.32
C ALA A 49 -6.58 4.71 9.80
N PRO A 50 -5.72 4.26 10.74
CA PRO A 50 -6.08 4.21 12.16
C PRO A 50 -6.21 5.59 12.80
N ALA A 51 -5.49 6.61 12.29
CA ALA A 51 -5.55 7.98 12.78
C ALA A 51 -6.89 8.68 12.44
N ASP A 52 -7.48 8.36 11.30
CA ASP A 52 -8.79 8.86 10.86
C ASP A 52 -9.44 7.84 9.91
N THR A 53 -10.45 7.13 10.38
CA THR A 53 -11.11 6.07 9.62
C THR A 53 -11.91 6.56 8.40
N ASN A 54 -12.07 7.86 8.20
CA ASN A 54 -12.61 8.40 6.95
C ASN A 54 -11.65 8.17 5.78
N TYR A 55 -10.33 8.07 6.07
CA TYR A 55 -9.33 7.79 5.05
C TYR A 55 -9.23 6.29 4.79
N ILE A 56 -9.48 5.92 3.53
CA ILE A 56 -9.31 4.56 3.02
C ILE A 56 -8.42 4.64 1.79
N TYR A 57 -7.39 3.80 1.78
CA TYR A 57 -6.48 3.68 0.64
C TYR A 57 -6.59 2.29 0.03
N VAL A 58 -6.54 2.22 -1.30
CA VAL A 58 -6.68 0.98 -2.06
C VAL A 58 -5.60 0.92 -3.13
N GLY A 59 -4.90 -0.21 -3.20
CA GLY A 59 -3.95 -0.52 -4.25
C GLY A 59 -4.40 -1.71 -5.09
N THR A 60 -4.14 -1.66 -6.40
CA THR A 60 -4.52 -2.72 -7.33
C THR A 60 -3.30 -3.43 -7.93
N ASP A 61 -3.51 -4.63 -8.44
CA ASP A 61 -2.51 -5.42 -9.15
C ASP A 61 -2.25 -4.92 -10.59
N ASP A 62 -3.01 -3.93 -11.04
CA ASP A 62 -2.85 -3.25 -12.33
C ASP A 62 -2.35 -1.80 -12.19
N ALA A 63 -1.63 -1.53 -11.10
CA ALA A 63 -0.88 -0.30 -10.82
C ALA A 63 -1.73 0.95 -10.52
N ASN A 64 -2.93 0.81 -9.97
CA ASN A 64 -3.67 1.95 -9.49
C ASN A 64 -3.55 2.07 -7.97
N VAL A 65 -3.49 3.31 -7.51
CA VAL A 65 -3.64 3.68 -6.09
C VAL A 65 -4.75 4.71 -5.98
N TRP A 66 -5.65 4.47 -5.04
CA TRP A 66 -6.84 5.30 -4.82
C TRP A 66 -6.97 5.67 -3.36
N LYS A 67 -7.56 6.83 -3.09
CA LYS A 67 -7.97 7.26 -1.75
C LYS A 67 -9.46 7.59 -1.71
N SER A 68 -10.03 7.44 -0.54
CA SER A 68 -11.27 8.07 -0.10
C SER A 68 -10.96 8.85 1.18
N GLU A 69 -11.57 10.02 1.34
CA GLU A 69 -11.48 10.88 2.55
C GLU A 69 -12.81 10.98 3.28
N ASP A 70 -13.81 10.21 2.85
CA ASP A 70 -15.20 10.26 3.31
C ASP A 70 -15.78 8.87 3.57
N TYR A 71 -14.94 7.97 4.10
CA TYR A 71 -15.32 6.60 4.46
C TYR A 71 -15.80 5.75 3.27
N GLY A 72 -15.36 6.06 2.04
CA GLY A 72 -15.66 5.32 0.82
C GLY A 72 -16.83 5.84 0.01
N ASP A 73 -17.36 7.03 0.34
CA ASP A 73 -18.45 7.63 -0.43
C ASP A 73 -17.97 8.21 -1.76
N THR A 74 -16.74 8.77 -1.80
CA THR A 74 -16.07 9.22 -3.02
C THR A 74 -14.63 8.71 -3.11
N TRP A 75 -14.11 8.59 -4.34
CA TRP A 75 -12.80 8.04 -4.62
C TRP A 75 -12.01 8.91 -5.56
N GLU A 76 -10.73 9.13 -5.25
CA GLU A 76 -9.77 9.87 -6.04
C GLU A 76 -8.58 8.97 -6.39
N LYS A 77 -8.17 9.00 -7.67
CA LYS A 77 -6.98 8.28 -8.11
C LYS A 77 -5.72 9.10 -7.83
N ILE A 78 -4.80 8.52 -7.07
CA ILE A 78 -3.57 9.16 -6.60
C ILE A 78 -2.31 8.43 -7.12
N THR A 79 -2.36 7.91 -8.33
CA THR A 79 -1.29 7.09 -8.93
C THR A 79 -0.16 7.93 -9.54
N ASP A 80 -0.36 9.22 -9.77
CA ASP A 80 0.62 10.08 -10.45
C ASP A 80 1.94 10.14 -9.67
N GLY A 81 3.05 9.90 -10.38
CA GLY A 81 4.39 9.83 -9.77
C GLY A 81 4.78 8.45 -9.23
N LEU A 82 3.89 7.47 -9.25
CA LEU A 82 4.15 6.09 -8.87
C LEU A 82 4.52 5.21 -10.08
N PRO A 83 5.26 4.12 -9.88
CA PRO A 83 5.62 3.22 -10.96
C PRO A 83 4.42 2.38 -11.42
N TYR A 84 4.41 2.00 -12.71
CA TYR A 84 3.42 1.07 -13.25
C TYR A 84 3.76 -0.37 -12.82
N ARG A 85 3.45 -0.71 -11.57
CA ARG A 85 3.74 -1.99 -10.90
C ARG A 85 2.58 -2.40 -10.00
N TYR A 86 2.50 -3.67 -9.63
CA TYR A 86 1.56 -4.16 -8.63
C TYR A 86 1.79 -3.43 -7.30
N CYS A 87 0.77 -2.76 -6.79
CA CYS A 87 0.78 -2.18 -5.45
C CYS A 87 0.61 -3.32 -4.44
N MET A 88 1.68 -3.60 -3.68
CA MET A 88 1.74 -4.76 -2.79
C MET A 88 1.14 -4.45 -1.42
N SER A 89 1.48 -3.31 -0.85
CA SER A 89 1.00 -2.87 0.47
C SER A 89 0.80 -1.37 0.51
N ILE A 90 -0.17 -0.94 1.28
CA ILE A 90 -0.39 0.45 1.66
C ILE A 90 -0.51 0.52 3.17
N GLU A 91 0.23 1.44 3.78
CA GLU A 91 0.17 1.74 5.20
C GLU A 91 0.11 3.26 5.42
N THR A 92 -0.46 3.69 6.55
CA THR A 92 -0.41 5.09 6.96
C THR A 92 0.34 5.24 8.27
N ASP A 93 0.83 6.44 8.52
CA ASP A 93 1.30 6.78 9.85
C ASP A 93 0.16 6.60 10.87
N PRO A 94 0.36 5.88 11.98
CA PRO A 94 -0.67 5.68 13.00
C PRO A 94 -1.19 6.97 13.65
N LEU A 95 -0.47 8.10 13.48
CA LEU A 95 -0.80 9.39 14.08
C LEU A 95 -1.33 10.40 13.04
N ASP A 96 -1.15 10.14 11.74
CA ASP A 96 -1.60 11.02 10.67
C ASP A 96 -2.03 10.22 9.43
N ALA A 97 -3.32 10.23 9.14
CA ALA A 97 -3.91 9.53 8.00
C ALA A 97 -3.43 10.02 6.62
N LYS A 98 -2.82 11.20 6.55
CA LYS A 98 -2.31 11.81 5.30
C LYS A 98 -0.86 11.42 4.98
N ILE A 99 -0.15 10.85 5.95
CA ILE A 99 1.17 10.30 5.72
C ILE A 99 1.00 8.85 5.29
N VAL A 100 1.28 8.56 4.01
CA VAL A 100 0.98 7.29 3.35
C VAL A 100 2.25 6.68 2.80
N TYR A 101 2.38 5.38 2.96
CA TYR A 101 3.47 4.57 2.43
C TYR A 101 2.89 3.53 1.49
N VAL A 102 3.49 3.36 0.31
CA VAL A 102 3.10 2.35 -0.66
C VAL A 102 4.30 1.54 -1.11
N THR A 103 4.09 0.24 -1.32
CA THR A 103 5.13 -0.66 -1.80
C THR A 103 4.76 -1.31 -3.11
N PHE A 104 5.79 -1.64 -3.91
CA PHE A 104 5.61 -2.19 -5.25
C PHE A 104 6.43 -3.44 -5.46
N SER A 105 5.85 -4.39 -6.21
CA SER A 105 6.57 -5.53 -6.77
C SER A 105 7.50 -5.09 -7.91
N GLY A 106 8.48 -5.92 -8.32
CA GLY A 106 9.35 -5.43 -9.38
C GLY A 106 10.30 -6.37 -10.08
N PHE A 107 10.37 -7.63 -9.70
CA PHE A 107 11.35 -8.56 -10.27
C PHE A 107 11.26 -8.81 -11.78
N ARG A 108 10.13 -8.53 -12.42
CA ARG A 108 9.90 -8.94 -13.81
C ARG A 108 10.54 -8.05 -14.87
N TRP A 109 11.06 -6.87 -14.53
CA TRP A 109 11.27 -5.83 -15.54
C TRP A 109 12.72 -5.38 -15.68
N ALA A 110 13.65 -5.88 -14.87
CA ALA A 110 15.07 -5.50 -14.89
C ALA A 110 15.32 -3.97 -14.94
N GLU A 111 14.41 -3.21 -14.31
CA GLU A 111 14.49 -1.77 -14.19
C GLU A 111 14.80 -1.42 -12.73
N SER A 112 15.81 -0.58 -12.52
CA SER A 112 16.12 -0.05 -11.19
C SER A 112 15.17 1.11 -10.90
N ILE A 113 14.08 0.81 -10.20
CA ILE A 113 13.09 1.79 -9.71
C ILE A 113 12.89 1.60 -8.22
N ALA A 114 12.51 2.66 -7.54
CA ALA A 114 12.15 2.57 -6.13
C ALA A 114 10.96 1.63 -5.90
N HIS A 115 11.01 0.90 -4.80
CA HIS A 115 9.96 -0.03 -4.40
C HIS A 115 9.13 0.45 -3.22
N ILE A 116 9.54 1.54 -2.56
CA ILE A 116 8.82 2.18 -1.47
C ILE A 116 8.67 3.66 -1.76
N TYR A 117 7.45 4.16 -1.68
CA TYR A 117 7.14 5.58 -1.82
C TYR A 117 6.38 6.08 -0.60
N LYS A 118 6.63 7.34 -0.26
CA LYS A 118 5.94 8.06 0.81
C LYS A 118 5.27 9.31 0.27
N SER A 119 4.06 9.56 0.73
CA SER A 119 3.35 10.84 0.63
C SER A 119 3.18 11.46 2.01
N THR A 120 3.16 12.78 2.09
CA THR A 120 2.80 13.54 3.30
C THR A 120 1.59 14.44 3.08
N ASP A 121 0.90 14.27 1.96
CA ASP A 121 -0.22 15.09 1.50
C ASP A 121 -1.38 14.22 0.99
N ALA A 122 -1.59 13.05 1.62
CA ALA A 122 -2.64 12.09 1.27
C ALA A 122 -2.55 11.58 -0.19
N GLY A 123 -1.33 11.47 -0.75
CA GLY A 123 -1.10 10.91 -2.07
C GLY A 123 -1.11 11.91 -3.22
N GLU A 124 -1.17 13.22 -2.93
CA GLU A 124 -1.04 14.26 -3.96
C GLU A 124 0.37 14.26 -4.59
N THR A 125 1.39 14.01 -3.76
CA THR A 125 2.78 13.86 -4.22
C THR A 125 3.46 12.67 -3.56
N TRP A 126 4.38 12.03 -4.30
CA TRP A 126 5.10 10.85 -3.85
C TRP A 126 6.60 11.03 -3.96
N LEU A 127 7.33 10.60 -2.93
CA LEU A 127 8.79 10.58 -2.89
C LEU A 127 9.28 9.15 -2.64
N PRO A 128 10.29 8.67 -3.39
CA PRO A 128 10.91 7.39 -3.10
C PRO A 128 11.67 7.45 -1.77
N ILE A 129 11.58 6.39 -0.97
CA ILE A 129 12.22 6.27 0.35
C ILE A 129 12.96 4.94 0.55
N ASP A 130 13.34 4.28 -0.51
CA ASP A 130 14.15 3.05 -0.46
C ASP A 130 15.64 3.29 -0.15
N GLY A 131 16.11 4.56 -0.20
CA GLY A 131 17.43 4.99 0.28
C GLY A 131 18.57 4.09 -0.19
N ASP A 132 19.25 3.45 0.76
CA ASP A 132 20.32 2.49 0.53
C ASP A 132 19.88 1.02 0.57
N MET A 133 18.57 0.74 0.52
CA MET A 133 18.04 -0.62 0.40
C MET A 133 18.50 -1.23 -0.93
N PRO A 134 18.90 -2.51 -0.96
CA PRO A 134 19.12 -3.21 -2.23
C PRO A 134 17.88 -3.11 -3.14
N ASP A 135 18.09 -3.10 -4.46
CA ASP A 135 17.02 -3.13 -5.47
C ASP A 135 16.31 -4.48 -5.45
N ILE A 136 15.29 -4.58 -4.60
CA ILE A 136 14.51 -5.80 -4.33
C ILE A 136 13.04 -5.45 -4.13
N PRO A 137 12.10 -6.30 -4.59
CA PRO A 137 10.68 -6.11 -4.36
C PRO A 137 10.34 -6.01 -2.88
N VAL A 138 9.46 -5.08 -2.54
CA VAL A 138 8.95 -4.92 -1.19
C VAL A 138 7.50 -5.39 -1.15
N ASN A 139 7.25 -6.44 -0.38
CA ASN A 139 5.95 -7.11 -0.32
C ASN A 139 5.02 -6.49 0.71
N ASP A 140 5.59 -5.93 1.77
CA ASP A 140 4.82 -5.31 2.84
C ASP A 140 5.64 -4.26 3.57
N ILE A 141 4.97 -3.27 4.17
CA ILE A 141 5.57 -2.26 5.02
C ILE A 141 4.73 -2.07 6.27
N GLN A 142 5.39 -1.91 7.41
CA GLN A 142 4.76 -1.56 8.67
C GLN A 142 5.34 -0.25 9.20
N VAL A 143 4.46 0.61 9.67
CA VAL A 143 4.78 1.93 10.22
C VAL A 143 4.41 1.96 11.69
N PHE A 144 5.33 2.39 12.54
CA PHE A 144 5.09 2.48 13.97
C PHE A 144 5.88 3.63 14.62
N HIS A 145 5.41 4.06 15.78
CA HIS A 145 6.13 5.00 16.63
C HIS A 145 6.57 4.31 17.93
N ARG A 146 7.81 4.51 18.30
CA ARG A 146 8.37 4.06 19.59
C ARG A 146 9.15 5.19 20.25
N ASN A 147 8.66 5.67 21.41
CA ASN A 147 9.27 6.80 22.12
C ASN A 147 9.51 8.01 21.19
N ASP A 148 8.46 8.44 20.49
CA ASP A 148 8.46 9.55 19.53
C ASP A 148 9.38 9.37 18.30
N THR A 149 9.91 8.17 18.11
CA THR A 149 10.72 7.84 16.94
C THR A 149 9.87 7.04 15.94
N LEU A 150 9.80 7.54 14.71
CA LEU A 150 9.22 6.81 13.57
C LEU A 150 10.09 5.60 13.27
N GLY A 151 9.46 4.45 13.12
CA GLY A 151 10.08 3.22 12.65
C GLY A 151 9.33 2.67 11.45
N LEU A 152 10.09 2.23 10.46
CA LEU A 152 9.59 1.53 9.29
C LEU A 152 10.18 0.12 9.28
N VAL A 153 9.36 -0.88 8.95
CA VAL A 153 9.80 -2.26 8.71
C VAL A 153 9.26 -2.71 7.37
N ALA A 154 10.14 -3.14 6.48
CA ALA A 154 9.82 -3.60 5.14
C ALA A 154 10.11 -5.09 4.99
N ALA A 155 9.12 -5.86 4.55
CA ALA A 155 9.25 -7.27 4.21
C ALA A 155 9.55 -7.41 2.71
N THR A 156 10.65 -8.08 2.37
CA THR A 156 11.13 -8.28 1.02
C THR A 156 11.28 -9.75 0.69
N ASP A 157 11.53 -10.08 -0.58
CA ASP A 157 11.80 -11.46 -1.01
C ASP A 157 13.07 -12.07 -0.38
N VAL A 158 13.99 -11.24 0.11
CA VAL A 158 15.28 -11.71 0.65
C VAL A 158 15.47 -11.44 2.14
N GLY A 159 14.42 -11.01 2.83
CA GLY A 159 14.45 -10.77 4.26
C GLY A 159 13.66 -9.53 4.67
N VAL A 160 13.86 -9.11 5.90
CA VAL A 160 13.20 -7.94 6.48
C VAL A 160 14.22 -6.85 6.72
N TYR A 161 13.85 -5.62 6.40
CA TYR A 161 14.66 -4.42 6.61
C TYR A 161 13.91 -3.45 7.52
N TYR A 162 14.65 -2.62 8.23
CA TYR A 162 14.08 -1.56 9.05
C TYR A 162 14.81 -0.23 8.88
N SER A 163 14.09 0.87 9.09
CA SER A 163 14.61 2.23 9.09
C SER A 163 14.05 3.01 10.29
N TYR A 164 14.90 3.85 10.90
CA TYR A 164 14.50 4.83 11.94
C TYR A 164 14.76 6.27 11.51
N ASN A 165 15.04 6.50 10.25
CA ASN A 165 15.30 7.82 9.67
C ASN A 165 14.52 8.05 8.38
N ASP A 166 13.26 7.59 8.39
CA ASP A 166 12.28 7.83 7.34
C ASP A 166 12.73 7.29 5.95
N GLY A 167 13.34 6.10 5.94
CA GLY A 167 13.76 5.43 4.72
C GLY A 167 15.07 5.93 4.11
N VAL A 168 15.78 6.86 4.76
CA VAL A 168 17.08 7.33 4.26
C VAL A 168 18.12 6.21 4.28
N ASN A 169 18.14 5.43 5.39
CA ASN A 169 18.98 4.25 5.50
C ASN A 169 18.16 3.06 6.00
N TRP A 170 18.46 1.90 5.44
CA TRP A 170 17.84 0.64 5.79
C TRP A 170 18.88 -0.37 6.30
N SER A 171 18.51 -1.13 7.30
CA SER A 171 19.33 -2.20 7.86
C SER A 171 18.57 -3.52 7.89
N ALA A 172 19.25 -4.61 7.54
CA ALA A 172 18.63 -5.93 7.61
C ALA A 172 18.28 -6.30 9.06
N LEU A 173 17.07 -6.80 9.27
CA LEU A 173 16.60 -7.26 10.57
C LEU A 173 16.97 -8.74 10.74
N GLY A 174 17.97 -8.99 11.62
CA GLY A 174 18.43 -10.36 11.90
C GLY A 174 19.40 -10.91 10.86
N THR A 175 20.17 -11.91 11.25
CA THR A 175 21.20 -12.54 10.40
C THR A 175 20.82 -13.97 9.99
N THR A 176 19.67 -14.47 10.42
CA THR A 176 19.27 -15.89 10.29
C THR A 176 17.85 -16.06 9.75
N MET A 177 17.23 -15.00 9.21
CA MET A 177 15.94 -15.18 8.55
C MET A 177 16.11 -16.03 7.29
N PRO A 178 15.27 -17.05 7.10
CA PRO A 178 15.31 -17.84 5.88
C PRO A 178 14.88 -16.96 4.69
N ILE A 179 15.66 -17.03 3.63
CA ILE A 179 15.23 -16.51 2.32
C ILE A 179 14.15 -17.45 1.82
N VAL A 180 12.96 -16.93 1.57
CA VAL A 180 11.87 -17.70 0.98
C VAL A 180 12.08 -17.65 -0.52
N SER A 181 12.47 -18.77 -1.10
CA SER A 181 12.66 -18.97 -2.53
C SER A 181 11.45 -19.64 -3.18
#